data_872d182d3fcdc6be71f7d1f5cce810bb
#
_entry.id   872d182d3fcdc6be71f7d1f5cce810bb
#
_cell.length_a   1.000
_cell.length_b   1.000
_cell.length_c   1.000
_cell.angle_alpha   90.00
_cell.angle_beta   90.00
_cell.angle_gamma   90.00
#
_symmetry.space_group_name_H-M   'P 1'
#
loop_
_entity.id
_entity.type
_entity.pdbx_description
1 polymer ?
#
loop_
_entity_poly.entity_id
_entity_poly.type
_entity_poly.pdbx_seq_one_letter_code
_entity_poly.pdbx_strand_id
1 'polypeptide(L)'
;MRVVEKRQLLSGEEISRTLTRLAHEIVEKSGGAKNLALIGVRRRGVPLAQRLSNIMKQPAGADVPVGTLDITLYRDDLSTVGPQPVVHATEIDFAVDDRDLVVVDDVLYTGRTVRAAMNGLFDLGRPKRIRLCVLIDRGHRELPIEASFIGRTVETSDTEIVEVRLQEIDKEECVMLVDRVA
;
A
#
# COMPACT_ATOMS: atom_id res chain seq x y z
N MET A 1 24.38 5.26 7.69
CA MET A 1 23.88 3.92 7.30
C MET A 1 23.92 3.90 5.77
N ARG A 2 24.72 3.02 5.20
CA ARG A 2 24.87 2.91 3.73
C ARG A 2 23.96 1.78 3.24
N VAL A 3 23.25 2.01 2.14
CA VAL A 3 22.43 1.01 1.48
C VAL A 3 23.16 0.57 0.23
N VAL A 4 23.23 -0.73 -0.01
CA VAL A 4 23.88 -1.32 -1.19
C VAL A 4 22.84 -2.10 -1.99
N GLU A 5 22.67 -1.74 -3.25
CA GLU A 5 21.77 -2.45 -4.15
C GLU A 5 22.30 -3.87 -4.43
N LYS A 6 21.43 -4.88 -4.29
CA LYS A 6 21.75 -6.29 -4.57
C LYS A 6 21.22 -6.74 -5.92
N ARG A 7 19.93 -6.57 -6.10
CA ARG A 7 19.26 -6.97 -7.35
C ARG A 7 17.93 -6.26 -7.54
N GLN A 8 17.55 -6.10 -8.78
CA GLN A 8 16.20 -5.67 -9.14
C GLN A 8 15.22 -6.84 -9.00
N LEU A 9 14.12 -6.61 -8.30
CA LEU A 9 13.03 -7.56 -8.11
C LEU A 9 11.96 -7.41 -9.18
N LEU A 10 11.57 -6.18 -9.50
CA LEU A 10 10.62 -5.85 -10.57
C LEU A 10 11.12 -4.64 -11.38
N SER A 11 10.97 -4.73 -12.69
CA SER A 11 11.09 -3.58 -13.61
C SER A 11 9.79 -2.77 -13.62
N GLY A 12 9.81 -1.58 -14.20
CA GLY A 12 8.62 -0.75 -14.37
C GLY A 12 7.52 -1.44 -15.19
N GLU A 13 7.90 -2.20 -16.22
CA GLU A 13 6.95 -2.98 -17.00
C GLU A 13 6.31 -4.11 -16.19
N GLU A 14 7.08 -4.79 -15.34
CA GLU A 14 6.57 -5.82 -14.44
C GLU A 14 5.66 -5.24 -13.37
N ILE A 15 5.95 -4.04 -12.83
CA ILE A 15 5.05 -3.30 -11.94
C ILE A 15 3.72 -3.02 -12.63
N SER A 16 3.74 -2.48 -13.84
CA SER A 16 2.55 -2.20 -14.65
C SER A 16 1.67 -3.45 -14.85
N ARG A 17 2.28 -4.57 -15.27
CA ARG A 17 1.56 -5.85 -15.45
C ARG A 17 0.98 -6.37 -14.14
N THR A 18 1.73 -6.24 -13.05
CA THR A 18 1.29 -6.66 -11.71
C THR A 18 0.09 -5.84 -11.25
N LEU A 19 0.12 -4.51 -11.42
CA LEU A 19 -1.00 -3.64 -11.07
C LEU A 19 -2.24 -3.94 -11.92
N THR A 20 -2.07 -4.24 -13.20
CA THR A 20 -3.18 -4.65 -14.08
C THR A 20 -3.85 -5.92 -13.56
N ARG A 21 -3.07 -6.94 -13.22
CA ARG A 21 -3.59 -8.18 -12.62
C ARG A 21 -4.32 -7.92 -11.31
N LEU A 22 -3.72 -7.13 -10.40
CA LEU A 22 -4.30 -6.80 -9.10
C LEU A 22 -5.62 -6.03 -9.25
N ALA A 23 -5.70 -5.09 -10.18
CA ALA A 23 -6.91 -4.32 -10.43
C ALA A 23 -8.08 -5.23 -10.84
N HIS A 24 -7.85 -6.17 -11.76
CA HIS A 24 -8.86 -7.16 -12.16
C HIS A 24 -9.25 -8.08 -11.00
N GLU A 25 -8.29 -8.57 -10.23
CA GLU A 25 -8.53 -9.44 -9.08
C GLU A 25 -9.37 -8.73 -7.99
N ILE A 26 -9.08 -7.45 -7.72
CA ILE A 26 -9.85 -6.65 -6.75
C ILE A 26 -11.29 -6.50 -7.20
N VAL A 27 -11.54 -6.15 -8.45
CA VAL A 27 -12.90 -5.99 -8.99
C VAL A 27 -13.68 -7.30 -8.93
N GLU A 28 -13.06 -8.41 -9.36
CA GLU A 28 -13.66 -9.74 -9.35
C GLU A 28 -14.03 -10.17 -7.92
N LYS A 29 -13.09 -10.15 -6.99
CA LYS A 29 -13.31 -10.54 -5.59
C LYS A 29 -14.22 -9.58 -4.80
N SER A 30 -14.44 -8.38 -5.32
CA SER A 30 -15.36 -7.40 -4.74
C SER A 30 -16.80 -7.54 -5.28
N GLY A 31 -17.01 -8.34 -6.33
CA GLY A 31 -18.29 -8.43 -6.99
C GLY A 31 -18.66 -7.16 -7.75
N GLY A 32 -17.66 -6.44 -8.27
CA GLY A 32 -17.81 -5.17 -8.96
C GLY A 32 -17.37 -3.97 -8.14
N ALA A 33 -17.60 -2.78 -8.66
CA ALA A 33 -17.10 -1.52 -8.09
C ALA A 33 -18.11 -0.72 -7.26
N LYS A 34 -19.38 -1.12 -7.23
CA LYS A 34 -20.50 -0.30 -6.72
C LYS A 34 -20.26 0.28 -5.31
N ASN A 35 -19.61 -0.47 -4.44
CA ASN A 35 -19.36 -0.04 -3.05
C ASN A 35 -17.87 -0.06 -2.69
N LEU A 36 -17.01 -0.17 -3.69
CA LEU A 36 -15.57 -0.25 -3.54
C LEU A 36 -14.95 1.15 -3.44
N ALA A 37 -13.94 1.28 -2.59
CA ALA A 37 -13.04 2.42 -2.57
C ALA A 37 -11.62 1.98 -2.24
N LEU A 38 -10.62 2.69 -2.74
CA LEU A 38 -9.22 2.46 -2.46
C LEU A 38 -8.70 3.51 -1.47
N ILE A 39 -7.86 3.08 -0.55
CA ILE A 39 -7.18 3.96 0.41
C ILE A 39 -5.68 3.78 0.24
N GLY A 40 -5.03 4.75 -0.37
CA GLY A 40 -3.57 4.76 -0.49
C GLY A 40 -2.91 5.24 0.79
N VAL A 41 -2.01 4.42 1.36
CA VAL A 41 -1.19 4.83 2.51
C VAL A 41 -0.04 5.72 2.03
N ARG A 42 0.14 6.88 2.67
CA ARG A 42 1.28 7.76 2.34
C ARG A 42 2.60 7.06 2.68
N ARG A 43 3.59 7.11 1.83
CA ARG A 43 3.74 7.89 0.59
C ARG A 43 3.39 7.10 -0.67
N ARG A 44 3.96 5.90 -0.87
CA ARG A 44 3.92 5.13 -2.13
C ARG A 44 2.62 4.38 -2.37
N GLY A 45 1.85 4.11 -1.33
CA GLY A 45 0.50 3.55 -1.49
C GLY A 45 -0.46 4.47 -2.26
N VAL A 46 -0.26 5.79 -2.19
CA VAL A 46 -1.13 6.76 -2.88
C VAL A 46 -1.03 6.66 -4.41
N PRO A 47 0.14 6.79 -5.05
CA PRO A 47 0.24 6.62 -6.50
C PRO A 47 -0.15 5.20 -6.95
N LEU A 48 0.13 4.17 -6.16
CA LEU A 48 -0.31 2.81 -6.48
C LEU A 48 -1.85 2.70 -6.48
N ALA A 49 -2.53 3.26 -5.48
CA ALA A 49 -3.99 3.29 -5.42
C ALA A 49 -4.58 4.06 -6.60
N GLN A 50 -3.98 5.19 -6.98
CA GLN A 50 -4.42 5.99 -8.12
C GLN A 50 -4.27 5.24 -9.44
N ARG A 51 -3.15 4.54 -9.64
CA ARG A 51 -2.94 3.69 -10.82
C ARG A 51 -3.94 2.54 -10.87
N LEU A 52 -4.17 1.85 -9.75
CA LEU A 52 -5.17 0.79 -9.66
C LEU A 52 -6.57 1.29 -10.01
N SER A 53 -7.00 2.43 -9.45
CA SER A 53 -8.29 3.04 -9.77
C SER A 53 -8.42 3.34 -11.27
N ASN A 54 -7.39 3.89 -11.89
CA ASN A 54 -7.40 4.17 -13.33
C ASN A 54 -7.52 2.90 -14.19
N ILE A 55 -6.82 1.83 -13.80
CA ILE A 55 -6.89 0.53 -14.50
C ILE A 55 -8.28 -0.10 -14.32
N MET A 56 -8.87 0.04 -13.13
CA MET A 56 -10.19 -0.53 -12.80
C MET A 56 -11.34 0.08 -13.60
N LYS A 57 -11.21 1.26 -14.16
CA LYS A 57 -12.28 1.91 -14.93
C LYS A 57 -12.90 1.02 -16.00
N GLN A 58 -12.09 0.24 -16.71
CA GLN A 58 -12.58 -0.67 -17.75
C GLN A 58 -13.29 -1.90 -17.15
N PRO A 59 -12.64 -2.74 -16.30
CA PRO A 59 -13.27 -3.95 -15.78
C PRO A 59 -14.40 -3.67 -14.79
N ALA A 60 -14.39 -2.52 -14.11
CA ALA A 60 -15.44 -2.16 -13.15
C ALA A 60 -16.65 -1.47 -13.80
N GLY A 61 -16.46 -0.89 -14.97
CA GLY A 61 -17.49 -0.08 -15.64
C GLY A 61 -17.87 1.20 -14.89
N ALA A 62 -17.09 1.58 -13.87
CA ALA A 62 -17.33 2.76 -13.03
C ALA A 62 -16.04 3.26 -12.39
N ASP A 63 -16.00 4.51 -11.99
CA ASP A 63 -14.89 5.06 -11.23
C ASP A 63 -14.88 4.50 -9.78
N VAL A 64 -13.72 4.05 -9.35
CA VAL A 64 -13.47 3.63 -7.96
C VAL A 64 -12.80 4.79 -7.24
N PRO A 65 -13.43 5.39 -6.22
CA PRO A 65 -12.86 6.54 -5.52
C PRO A 65 -11.58 6.16 -4.76
N VAL A 66 -10.66 7.10 -4.68
CA VAL A 66 -9.37 6.93 -3.98
C VAL A 66 -9.28 7.96 -2.87
N GLY A 67 -9.02 7.49 -1.65
CA GLY A 67 -8.64 8.32 -0.52
C GLY A 67 -7.16 8.21 -0.22
N THR A 68 -6.60 9.25 0.40
CA THR A 68 -5.22 9.29 0.91
C THR A 68 -5.24 9.27 2.41
N LEU A 69 -4.49 8.35 3.02
CA LEU A 69 -4.39 8.21 4.47
C LEU A 69 -2.96 8.46 4.95
N ASP A 70 -2.81 9.44 5.85
CA ASP A 70 -1.57 9.63 6.61
C ASP A 70 -1.67 8.88 7.95
N ILE A 71 -0.76 7.95 8.16
CA ILE A 71 -0.72 7.11 9.37
C ILE A 71 0.22 7.67 10.44
N THR A 72 0.83 8.82 10.23
CA THR A 72 1.90 9.36 11.08
C THR A 72 1.48 9.38 12.55
N LEU A 73 0.26 9.82 12.88
CA LEU A 73 -0.25 9.91 14.25
C LEU A 73 -0.60 8.54 14.88
N TYR A 74 -0.73 7.48 14.08
CA TYR A 74 -1.14 6.15 14.52
C TYR A 74 0.04 5.17 14.65
N ARG A 75 1.25 5.63 14.35
CA ARG A 75 2.47 4.82 14.46
C ARG A 75 2.85 4.64 15.93
N ASP A 76 3.29 3.43 16.26
CA ASP A 76 3.72 3.06 17.61
C ASP A 76 5.20 3.36 17.89
N ASP A 77 5.95 3.82 16.89
CA ASP A 77 7.37 4.21 16.99
C ASP A 77 7.61 5.72 17.13
N LEU A 78 6.55 6.53 17.29
CA LEU A 78 6.65 8.00 17.39
C LEU A 78 7.53 8.49 18.55
N SER A 79 7.61 7.74 19.64
CA SER A 79 8.42 8.08 20.82
C SER A 79 9.92 7.87 20.60
N THR A 80 10.32 7.14 19.57
CA THR A 80 11.72 6.75 19.30
C THR A 80 12.33 7.51 18.12
N VAL A 81 11.52 8.24 17.36
CA VAL A 81 11.96 9.00 16.20
C VAL A 81 12.18 10.45 16.61
N GLY A 82 13.36 11.01 16.31
CA GLY A 82 13.84 12.37 16.60
C GLY A 82 12.87 13.51 16.25
N PRO A 83 13.27 14.63 15.62
CA PRO A 83 12.46 15.84 15.54
C PRO A 83 11.04 15.58 15.01
N GLN A 84 10.06 16.33 15.55
CA GLN A 84 8.63 16.15 15.35
C GLN A 84 8.25 15.63 13.95
N PRO A 85 7.49 14.50 13.86
CA PRO A 85 7.09 13.94 12.58
C PRO A 85 6.22 14.94 11.81
N VAL A 86 6.49 15.10 10.53
CA VAL A 86 5.66 15.93 9.65
C VAL A 86 4.38 15.18 9.35
N VAL A 87 3.27 15.66 9.90
CA VAL A 87 1.92 15.16 9.62
C VAL A 87 1.42 15.77 8.31
N HIS A 88 1.03 14.93 7.38
CA HIS A 88 0.37 15.34 6.15
C HIS A 88 -1.15 15.17 6.29
N ALA A 89 -1.93 15.81 5.42
CA ALA A 89 -3.37 15.68 5.46
C ALA A 89 -3.82 14.27 5.05
N THR A 90 -4.76 13.71 5.82
CA THR A 90 -5.63 12.62 5.36
C THR A 90 -6.72 13.22 4.50
N GLU A 91 -6.89 12.74 3.27
CA GLU A 91 -7.82 13.26 2.27
C GLU A 91 -8.71 12.10 1.79
N ILE A 92 -9.88 11.97 2.39
CA ILE A 92 -10.89 10.96 2.05
C ILE A 92 -12.22 11.69 1.87
N ASP A 93 -12.55 12.04 0.63
CA ASP A 93 -13.70 12.88 0.24
C ASP A 93 -15.00 12.07 0.06
N PHE A 94 -15.08 10.89 0.69
CA PHE A 94 -16.26 10.03 0.65
C PHE A 94 -16.52 9.40 2.01
N ALA A 95 -17.77 9.03 2.28
CA ALA A 95 -18.12 8.31 3.50
C ALA A 95 -17.48 6.92 3.49
N VAL A 96 -16.82 6.53 4.58
CA VAL A 96 -16.23 5.20 4.76
C VAL A 96 -17.24 4.17 5.27
N ASP A 97 -18.34 4.65 5.89
CA ASP A 97 -19.40 3.78 6.43
C ASP A 97 -19.97 2.85 5.37
N ASP A 98 -20.13 1.59 5.75
CA ASP A 98 -20.68 0.51 4.92
C ASP A 98 -19.95 0.25 3.60
N ARG A 99 -18.78 0.85 3.35
CA ARG A 99 -17.96 0.60 2.16
C ARG A 99 -17.06 -0.62 2.27
N ASP A 100 -16.81 -1.23 1.15
CA ASP A 100 -15.72 -2.18 0.95
C ASP A 100 -14.43 -1.39 0.63
N LEU A 101 -13.54 -1.29 1.61
CA LEU A 101 -12.27 -0.58 1.46
C LEU A 101 -11.14 -1.55 1.09
N VAL A 102 -10.28 -1.12 0.20
CA VAL A 102 -8.99 -1.77 -0.06
C VAL A 102 -7.89 -0.78 0.28
N VAL A 103 -7.17 -1.07 1.36
CA VAL A 103 -5.96 -0.35 1.75
C VAL A 103 -4.84 -0.76 0.80
N VAL A 104 -4.16 0.20 0.22
CA VAL A 104 -3.08 -0.01 -0.75
C VAL A 104 -1.78 0.50 -0.18
N ASP A 105 -0.77 -0.36 -0.16
CA ASP A 105 0.59 -0.01 0.26
C ASP A 105 1.63 -0.64 -0.69
N ASP A 106 2.88 -0.19 -0.61
CA ASP A 106 3.95 -0.71 -1.45
C ASP A 106 4.53 -2.03 -0.91
N VAL A 107 4.88 -2.09 0.37
CA VAL A 107 5.52 -3.26 1.00
C VAL A 107 4.83 -3.66 2.29
N LEU A 108 4.40 -4.90 2.36
CA LEU A 108 3.97 -5.52 3.62
C LEU A 108 5.18 -6.19 4.29
N TYR A 109 5.48 -5.74 5.50
CA TYR A 109 6.56 -6.26 6.35
C TYR A 109 6.01 -6.77 7.67
N THR A 110 6.15 -6.01 8.75
CA THR A 110 5.72 -6.42 10.10
C THR A 110 4.20 -6.38 10.31
N GLY A 111 3.47 -5.61 9.50
CA GLY A 111 2.04 -5.33 9.65
C GLY A 111 1.73 -4.07 10.46
N ARG A 112 2.72 -3.39 11.06
CA ARG A 112 2.51 -2.21 11.91
C ARG A 112 1.93 -1.02 11.15
N THR A 113 2.37 -0.79 9.90
CA THR A 113 1.80 0.23 9.01
C THR A 113 0.30 -0.02 8.77
N VAL A 114 -0.06 -1.25 8.47
CA VAL A 114 -1.45 -1.64 8.21
C VAL A 114 -2.32 -1.51 9.46
N ARG A 115 -1.82 -1.89 10.64
CA ARG A 115 -2.50 -1.66 11.92
C ARG A 115 -2.78 -0.17 12.12
N ALA A 116 -1.78 0.69 11.91
CA ALA A 116 -1.94 2.13 12.01
C ALA A 116 -3.00 2.66 11.01
N ALA A 117 -2.98 2.17 9.77
CA ALA A 117 -3.98 2.53 8.77
C ALA A 117 -5.40 2.12 9.18
N MET A 118 -5.58 0.91 9.71
CA MET A 118 -6.90 0.47 10.21
C MET A 118 -7.40 1.37 11.35
N ASN A 119 -6.54 1.74 12.30
CA ASN A 119 -6.93 2.65 13.38
C ASN A 119 -7.41 4.00 12.82
N GLY A 120 -6.67 4.58 11.88
CA GLY A 120 -7.08 5.83 11.24
C GLY A 120 -8.40 5.72 10.49
N LEU A 121 -8.68 4.59 9.85
CA LEU A 121 -9.94 4.37 9.15
C LEU A 121 -11.12 4.18 10.12
N PHE A 122 -10.91 3.51 11.25
CA PHE A 122 -11.95 3.33 12.28
C PHE A 122 -12.33 4.66 12.99
N ASP A 123 -11.42 5.62 13.07
CA ASP A 123 -11.73 6.96 13.56
C ASP A 123 -12.61 7.76 12.58
N LEU A 124 -12.63 7.39 11.31
CA LEU A 124 -13.42 8.06 10.26
C LEU A 124 -14.82 7.46 10.08
N GLY A 125 -15.08 6.25 10.57
CA GLY A 125 -16.37 5.59 10.45
C GLY A 125 -16.27 4.07 10.55
N ARG A 126 -17.34 3.39 10.14
CA ARG A 126 -17.46 1.93 10.19
C ARG A 126 -17.54 1.33 8.80
N PRO A 127 -16.40 1.03 8.14
CA PRO A 127 -16.41 0.34 6.86
C PRO A 127 -17.04 -1.06 7.01
N LYS A 128 -17.71 -1.51 5.96
CA LYS A 128 -18.28 -2.87 5.89
C LYS A 128 -17.18 -3.92 5.92
N ARG A 129 -16.07 -3.64 5.24
CA ARG A 129 -14.92 -4.53 5.14
C ARG A 129 -13.67 -3.72 4.82
N ILE A 130 -12.54 -4.14 5.38
CA ILE A 130 -11.22 -3.65 5.01
C ILE A 130 -10.42 -4.83 4.49
N ARG A 131 -9.84 -4.70 3.30
CA ARG A 131 -8.87 -5.63 2.71
C ARG A 131 -7.58 -4.91 2.41
N LEU A 132 -6.50 -5.65 2.29
CA LEU A 132 -5.17 -5.13 2.03
C LEU A 132 -4.68 -5.55 0.66
N CYS A 133 -4.18 -4.60 -0.11
CA CYS A 133 -3.46 -4.80 -1.37
C CYS A 133 -2.04 -4.26 -1.23
N VAL A 134 -1.04 -5.07 -1.53
CA VAL A 134 0.36 -4.67 -1.52
C VAL A 134 1.07 -5.07 -2.80
N LEU A 135 2.01 -4.23 -3.24
CA LEU A 135 2.84 -4.58 -4.39
C LEU A 135 3.78 -5.73 -4.03
N ILE A 136 4.43 -5.65 -2.87
CA ILE A 136 5.36 -6.68 -2.38
C ILE A 136 4.95 -7.14 -0.97
N ASP A 137 4.92 -8.44 -0.78
CA ASP A 137 4.92 -9.07 0.54
C ASP A 137 6.30 -9.69 0.79
N ARG A 138 7.02 -9.20 1.83
CA ARG A 138 8.36 -9.68 2.15
C ARG A 138 8.43 -10.60 3.38
N GLY A 139 7.28 -10.97 3.96
CA GLY A 139 7.24 -11.77 5.18
C GLY A 139 7.61 -11.00 6.46
N HIS A 140 8.12 -11.69 7.46
CA HIS A 140 8.58 -11.16 8.77
C HIS A 140 7.48 -10.43 9.56
N ARG A 141 6.26 -11.02 9.60
CA ARG A 141 5.15 -10.44 10.38
C ARG A 141 5.44 -10.42 11.86
N GLU A 142 5.07 -9.32 12.52
CA GLU A 142 4.98 -9.19 13.97
C GLU A 142 3.53 -9.14 14.45
N LEU A 143 2.58 -8.91 13.55
CA LEU A 143 1.15 -8.85 13.81
C LEU A 143 0.41 -9.85 12.91
N PRO A 144 -0.76 -10.37 13.30
CA PRO A 144 -1.55 -11.31 12.51
C PRO A 144 -2.29 -10.61 11.37
N ILE A 145 -1.55 -10.05 10.44
CA ILE A 145 -2.03 -9.28 9.28
C ILE A 145 -1.56 -9.96 8.01
N GLU A 146 -2.50 -10.19 7.11
CA GLU A 146 -2.26 -10.77 5.79
C GLU A 146 -2.86 -9.87 4.69
N ALA A 147 -2.22 -9.84 3.54
CA ALA A 147 -2.78 -9.15 2.38
C ALA A 147 -3.75 -10.05 1.62
N SER A 148 -4.89 -9.45 1.22
CA SER A 148 -5.89 -10.12 0.38
C SER A 148 -5.48 -10.15 -1.10
N PHE A 149 -4.63 -9.20 -1.48
CA PHE A 149 -4.13 -9.01 -2.85
C PHE A 149 -2.63 -8.75 -2.79
N ILE A 150 -1.85 -9.61 -3.40
CA ILE A 150 -0.39 -9.55 -3.36
C ILE A 150 0.16 -9.49 -4.79
N GLY A 151 0.96 -8.47 -5.07
CA GLY A 151 1.66 -8.36 -6.34
C GLY A 151 2.70 -9.47 -6.48
N ARG A 152 3.66 -9.51 -5.57
CA ARG A 152 4.70 -10.53 -5.52
C ARG A 152 5.12 -10.81 -4.08
N THR A 153 5.30 -12.07 -3.74
CA THR A 153 5.95 -12.49 -2.49
C THR A 153 7.45 -12.62 -2.72
N VAL A 154 8.25 -12.08 -1.82
CA VAL A 154 9.71 -12.10 -1.86
C VAL A 154 10.25 -12.53 -0.50
N GLU A 155 10.99 -13.61 -0.48
CA GLU A 155 11.73 -14.01 0.72
C GLU A 155 12.94 -13.09 0.90
N THR A 156 13.11 -12.56 2.10
CA THR A 156 14.21 -11.67 2.48
C THR A 156 14.83 -12.10 3.80
N SER A 157 16.09 -11.74 4.00
CA SER A 157 16.72 -11.83 5.32
C SER A 157 16.40 -10.60 6.17
N ASP A 158 16.78 -10.62 7.45
CA ASP A 158 16.54 -9.51 8.39
C ASP A 158 17.33 -8.24 8.03
N THR A 159 18.46 -8.38 7.33
CA THR A 159 19.31 -7.26 6.90
C THR A 159 18.88 -6.66 5.57
N GLU A 160 18.11 -7.39 4.78
CA GLU A 160 17.63 -6.95 3.49
C GLU A 160 16.40 -6.04 3.60
N ILE A 161 16.29 -5.10 2.68
CA ILE A 161 15.16 -4.19 2.55
C ILE A 161 14.63 -4.29 1.13
N VAL A 162 13.32 -4.22 0.97
CA VAL A 162 12.68 -4.02 -0.32
C VAL A 162 12.38 -2.53 -0.49
N GLU A 163 12.97 -1.92 -1.50
CA GLU A 163 12.72 -0.54 -1.89
C GLU A 163 11.85 -0.51 -3.16
N VAL A 164 10.66 0.03 -3.03
CA VAL A 164 9.82 0.36 -4.18
C VAL A 164 10.13 1.78 -4.61
N ARG A 165 10.47 1.97 -5.87
CA ARG A 165 10.71 3.28 -6.49
C ARG A 165 9.65 3.51 -7.54
N LEU A 166 8.95 4.64 -7.44
CA LEU A 166 7.86 5.01 -8.33
C LEU A 166 8.14 6.35 -9.00
N GLN A 167 7.80 6.44 -10.28
CA GLN A 167 8.07 7.61 -11.11
C GLN A 167 7.57 8.93 -10.50
N GLU A 168 6.41 8.89 -9.82
CA GLU A 168 5.78 10.07 -9.20
C GLU A 168 6.58 10.63 -8.01
N ILE A 169 7.32 9.78 -7.31
CA ILE A 169 8.02 10.13 -6.07
C ILE A 169 9.53 10.11 -6.26
N ASP A 170 10.05 9.05 -6.86
CA ASP A 170 11.48 8.74 -6.88
C ASP A 170 12.15 9.07 -8.22
N LYS A 171 11.36 9.40 -9.26
CA LYS A 171 11.79 9.59 -10.65
C LYS A 171 12.42 8.35 -11.28
N GLU A 172 12.17 7.22 -10.68
CA GLU A 172 12.55 5.88 -11.11
C GLU A 172 11.34 4.95 -11.04
N GLU A 173 11.40 3.82 -11.75
CA GLU A 173 10.31 2.86 -11.75
C GLU A 173 10.88 1.44 -11.63
N CYS A 174 11.04 0.95 -10.41
CA CYS A 174 11.52 -0.41 -10.14
C CYS A 174 11.25 -0.84 -8.70
N VAL A 175 11.44 -2.11 -8.42
CA VAL A 175 11.55 -2.65 -7.05
C VAL A 175 12.94 -3.24 -6.89
N MET A 176 13.66 -2.80 -5.88
CA MET A 176 15.02 -3.21 -5.58
C MET A 176 15.09 -4.00 -4.26
N LEU A 177 15.93 -5.02 -4.24
CA LEU A 177 16.41 -5.61 -3.01
C LEU A 177 17.74 -4.95 -2.65
N VAL A 178 17.84 -4.44 -1.43
CA VAL A 178 19.02 -3.71 -0.95
C VAL A 178 19.46 -4.25 0.41
N ASP A 179 20.75 -4.17 0.69
CA ASP A 179 21.31 -4.51 2.02
C ASP A 179 21.57 -3.27 2.85
N ARG A 180 21.29 -3.36 4.14
CA ARG A 180 21.82 -2.43 5.14
C ARG A 180 23.25 -2.79 5.47
N VAL A 181 24.17 -1.92 5.12
CA VAL A 181 25.57 -2.04 5.52
C VAL A 181 25.84 -1.07 6.67
N ALA A 182 26.48 -1.58 7.72
CA ALA A 182 26.81 -0.84 8.93
C ALA A 182 27.74 0.36 8.66
#